data_63c5de0cd36a5675243cf1ab331b420e
#
_entry.id   63c5de0cd36a5675243cf1ab331b420e
#
_cell.length_a   1.000
_cell.length_b   1.000
_cell.length_c   1.000
_cell.angle_alpha   90.00
_cell.angle_beta   90.00
_cell.angle_gamma   90.00
#
_symmetry.space_group_name_H-M   'P 1'
#
loop_
_entity.id
_entity.type
_entity.pdbx_description
1 polymer ?
#
loop_
_entity_poly.entity_id
_entity_poly.type
_entity_poly.pdbx_seq_one_letter_code
_entity_poly.pdbx_strand_id
1 'polypeptide(L)'
;MAIFEEDWEVSVEFLKSALGYQLAGSVVVVKLDGTASDVFLVDDLNLRKLECGDSYTYYGGHATSSPVQLDVPSSGSWNLVVIPAGPVRVSANVIAA
;
A
#
# COMPACT_ATOMS: atom_id res chain seq x y z
N MET A 1 -14.89 -7.41 -2.41
CA MET A 1 -14.03 -6.56 -1.57
C MET A 1 -13.27 -7.44 -0.59
N ALA A 2 -11.98 -7.24 -0.50
CA ALA A 2 -11.11 -7.96 0.43
C ALA A 2 -10.57 -6.98 1.47
N ILE A 3 -10.41 -7.45 2.69
CA ILE A 3 -9.92 -6.63 3.82
C ILE A 3 -8.61 -7.24 4.30
N PHE A 4 -7.58 -6.39 4.43
CA PHE A 4 -6.21 -6.82 4.74
C PHE A 4 -5.73 -6.25 6.08
N GLU A 5 -6.59 -6.20 7.09
CA GLU A 5 -6.25 -5.58 8.38
C GLU A 5 -5.25 -6.39 9.20
N GLU A 6 -5.15 -7.70 8.96
CA GLU A 6 -4.41 -8.62 9.82
C GLU A 6 -3.10 -9.12 9.23
N ASP A 7 -2.84 -8.84 7.94
CA ASP A 7 -1.71 -9.40 7.21
C ASP A 7 -0.56 -8.41 7.05
N TRP A 8 -0.40 -7.54 8.04
CA TRP A 8 0.66 -6.54 7.99
C TRP A 8 1.98 -7.10 8.49
N GLU A 9 3.03 -6.92 7.67
CA GLU A 9 4.39 -7.17 8.07
C GLU A 9 5.07 -5.83 8.36
N VAL A 10 5.79 -5.77 9.49
CA VAL A 10 6.51 -4.57 9.89
C VAL A 10 7.97 -4.75 9.52
N SER A 11 8.46 -3.88 8.63
CA SER A 11 9.88 -3.71 8.36
C SER A 11 10.43 -2.63 9.28
N VAL A 12 11.75 -2.43 9.28
CA VAL A 12 12.39 -1.40 10.10
C VAL A 12 11.83 -0.01 9.80
N GLU A 13 11.42 0.25 8.56
CA GLU A 13 11.03 1.58 8.09
C GLU A 13 9.60 1.68 7.57
N PHE A 14 8.91 0.57 7.35
CA PHE A 14 7.57 0.64 6.73
C PHE A 14 6.71 -0.58 7.05
N LEU A 15 5.42 -0.41 6.83
CA LEU A 15 4.42 -1.47 6.86
C LEU A 15 4.15 -1.93 5.43
N LYS A 16 3.97 -3.21 5.22
CA LYS A 16 3.62 -3.75 3.92
C LYS A 16 2.55 -4.83 4.04
N SER A 17 1.71 -4.92 3.02
CA SER A 17 0.69 -5.96 2.92
C SER A 17 0.61 -6.44 1.48
N ALA A 18 0.74 -7.74 1.27
CA ALA A 18 0.57 -8.34 -0.04
C ALA A 18 -0.92 -8.36 -0.39
N LEU A 19 -1.28 -7.73 -1.50
CA LEU A 19 -2.65 -7.71 -1.99
C LEU A 19 -2.95 -8.87 -2.94
N GLY A 20 -1.90 -9.57 -3.41
CA GLY A 20 -2.04 -10.62 -4.40
C GLY A 20 -2.33 -10.06 -5.79
N TYR A 21 -2.86 -10.91 -6.65
CA TYR A 21 -3.20 -10.51 -8.02
C TYR A 21 -4.42 -9.61 -8.02
N GLN A 22 -4.28 -8.44 -8.67
CA GLN A 22 -5.34 -7.47 -8.84
C GLN A 22 -5.45 -7.05 -10.29
N LEU A 23 -6.68 -6.83 -10.75
CA LEU A 23 -6.95 -6.34 -12.10
C LEU A 23 -6.74 -4.83 -12.18
N ALA A 24 -6.27 -4.37 -13.33
CA ALA A 24 -6.20 -2.94 -13.62
C ALA A 24 -7.57 -2.30 -13.41
N GLY A 25 -7.58 -1.12 -12.78
CA GLY A 25 -8.83 -0.42 -12.44
C GLY A 25 -9.44 -0.79 -11.10
N SER A 26 -8.92 -1.80 -10.41
CA SER A 26 -9.29 -2.05 -9.03
C SER A 26 -8.85 -0.87 -8.17
N VAL A 27 -9.59 -0.59 -7.10
CA VAL A 27 -9.31 0.53 -6.20
C VAL A 27 -8.95 0.00 -4.83
N VAL A 28 -7.82 0.44 -4.30
CA VAL A 28 -7.40 0.13 -2.94
C VAL A 28 -7.77 1.32 -2.06
N VAL A 29 -8.65 1.09 -1.10
CA VAL A 29 -9.08 2.12 -0.15
C VAL A 29 -8.36 1.90 1.16
N VAL A 30 -7.56 2.88 1.56
CA VAL A 30 -6.71 2.80 2.76
C VAL A 30 -7.22 3.78 3.80
N LYS A 31 -7.51 3.28 4.99
CA LYS A 31 -7.90 4.10 6.12
C LYS A 31 -6.72 4.25 7.06
N LEU A 32 -6.40 5.50 7.39
CA LEU A 32 -5.33 5.84 8.31
C LEU A 32 -5.94 6.50 9.55
N ASP A 33 -5.52 6.02 10.71
CA ASP A 33 -5.90 6.62 11.99
C ASP A 33 -4.61 6.91 12.77
N GLY A 34 -4.26 8.18 12.84
CA GLY A 34 -3.03 8.62 13.47
C GLY A 34 -2.26 9.62 12.62
N THR A 35 -0.94 9.41 12.52
CA THR A 35 -0.06 10.35 11.84
C THR A 35 -0.16 10.24 10.32
N ALA A 36 0.24 11.33 9.64
CA ALA A 36 0.41 11.33 8.19
C ALA A 36 1.41 10.25 7.77
N SER A 37 1.20 9.71 6.59
CA SER A 37 1.99 8.59 6.08
C SER A 37 2.16 8.69 4.57
N ASP A 38 3.26 8.12 4.06
CA ASP A 38 3.35 7.83 2.64
C ASP A 38 2.63 6.51 2.38
N VAL A 39 1.70 6.52 1.43
CA VAL A 39 0.85 5.36 1.11
C VAL A 39 0.92 5.12 -0.38
N PHE A 40 1.37 3.95 -0.78
CA PHE A 40 1.54 3.67 -2.21
C PHE A 40 1.50 2.18 -2.53
N LEU A 41 1.30 1.90 -3.83
CA LEU A 41 1.33 0.55 -4.37
C LEU A 41 2.65 0.31 -5.08
N VAL A 42 3.18 -0.89 -4.91
CA VAL A 42 4.31 -1.40 -5.69
C VAL A 42 4.00 -2.82 -6.14
N ASP A 43 4.49 -3.20 -7.33
CA ASP A 43 4.46 -4.59 -7.74
C ASP A 43 5.57 -5.39 -7.01
N ASP A 44 5.61 -6.69 -7.22
CA ASP A 44 6.56 -7.55 -6.50
C ASP A 44 8.01 -7.19 -6.80
N LEU A 45 8.32 -6.81 -8.03
CA LEU A 45 9.67 -6.40 -8.42
C LEU A 45 10.08 -5.11 -7.71
N ASN A 46 9.21 -4.11 -7.69
CA ASN A 46 9.50 -2.82 -7.07
C ASN A 46 9.51 -2.92 -5.54
N LEU A 47 8.72 -3.80 -4.96
CA LEU A 47 8.80 -4.08 -3.52
C LEU A 47 10.20 -4.61 -3.16
N ARG A 48 10.72 -5.53 -3.97
CA ARG A 48 12.06 -6.07 -3.76
C ARG A 48 13.13 -4.99 -3.87
N LYS A 49 13.01 -4.09 -4.84
CA LYS A 49 13.90 -2.94 -4.98
C LYS A 49 13.84 -2.02 -3.76
N LEU A 50 12.65 -1.71 -3.27
CA LEU A 50 12.47 -0.94 -2.04
C LEU A 50 13.18 -1.59 -0.86
N GLU A 51 13.01 -2.90 -0.68
CA GLU A 51 13.62 -3.64 0.41
C GLU A 51 15.15 -3.71 0.31
N CYS A 52 15.68 -3.68 -0.90
CA CYS A 52 17.13 -3.69 -1.16
C CYS A 52 17.77 -2.30 -1.16
N GLY A 53 16.98 -1.24 -1.03
CA GLY A 53 17.49 0.13 -1.08
C GLY A 53 17.76 0.65 -2.48
N ASP A 54 17.26 -0.02 -3.51
CA ASP A 54 17.37 0.42 -4.90
C ASP A 54 16.26 1.40 -5.27
N SER A 55 16.46 2.12 -6.37
CA SER A 55 15.40 2.95 -6.94
C SER A 55 14.23 2.08 -7.40
N TYR A 56 13.01 2.51 -7.11
CA TYR A 56 11.81 1.76 -7.42
C TYR A 56 10.71 2.66 -7.94
N THR A 57 9.77 2.07 -8.69
CA THR A 57 8.57 2.75 -9.18
C THR A 57 7.42 2.45 -8.23
N TYR A 58 6.67 3.49 -7.88
CA TYR A 58 5.52 3.37 -6.98
C TYR A 58 4.36 4.23 -7.46
N TYR A 59 3.16 3.91 -6.97
CA TYR A 59 1.92 4.58 -7.35
C TYR A 59 1.19 5.01 -6.08
N GLY A 60 1.18 6.30 -5.82
CA GLY A 60 0.63 6.89 -4.60
C GLY A 60 1.51 8.03 -4.10
N GLY A 61 1.48 8.31 -2.82
CA GLY A 61 2.28 9.39 -2.25
C GLY A 61 1.90 9.73 -0.82
N HIS A 62 2.25 10.95 -0.42
CA HIS A 62 2.02 11.42 0.94
C HIS A 62 0.53 11.67 1.20
N ALA A 63 0.03 11.15 2.30
CA ALA A 63 -1.36 11.28 2.71
C ALA A 63 -1.46 11.92 4.09
N THR A 64 -2.22 13.00 4.15
CA THR A 64 -2.51 13.73 5.41
C THR A 64 -3.96 13.56 5.85
N SER A 65 -4.76 12.90 5.04
CA SER A 65 -6.17 12.66 5.31
C SER A 65 -6.55 11.23 4.97
N SER A 66 -7.70 10.79 5.46
CA SER A 66 -8.20 9.44 5.27
C SER A 66 -9.68 9.51 4.86
N PRO A 67 -10.17 8.61 4.00
CA PRO A 67 -9.44 7.51 3.36
C PRO A 67 -8.59 7.95 2.17
N VAL A 68 -7.61 7.12 1.83
CA VAL A 68 -6.80 7.28 0.63
C VAL A 68 -7.26 6.24 -0.39
N GLN A 69 -7.46 6.67 -1.64
CA GLN A 69 -7.83 5.77 -2.74
C GLN A 69 -6.67 5.66 -3.71
N LEU A 70 -6.26 4.43 -4.00
CA LEU A 70 -5.18 4.15 -4.94
C LEU A 70 -5.71 3.26 -6.05
N ASP A 71 -5.52 3.68 -7.29
CA ASP A 71 -5.91 2.89 -8.46
C ASP A 71 -4.82 1.89 -8.80
N VAL A 72 -5.20 0.64 -9.06
CA VAL A 72 -4.28 -0.38 -9.58
C VAL A 72 -4.00 -0.06 -11.04
N PRO A 73 -2.76 0.30 -11.39
CA PRO A 73 -2.46 0.83 -12.72
C PRO A 73 -2.40 -0.23 -13.81
N SER A 74 -2.12 -1.47 -13.46
CA SER A 74 -2.07 -2.60 -14.38
C SER A 74 -2.35 -3.88 -13.64
N SER A 75 -2.83 -4.89 -14.37
CA SER A 75 -3.10 -6.20 -13.77
C SER A 75 -1.79 -6.90 -13.39
N GLY A 76 -1.72 -7.43 -12.19
CA GLY A 76 -0.53 -8.10 -11.68
C GLY A 76 -0.57 -8.30 -10.18
N SER A 77 0.54 -8.74 -9.61
CA SER A 77 0.70 -8.89 -8.16
C SER A 77 1.11 -7.56 -7.53
N TRP A 78 0.31 -7.09 -6.60
CA TRP A 78 0.49 -5.78 -5.98
C TRP A 78 0.67 -5.87 -4.48
N ASN A 79 1.36 -4.88 -3.94
CA ASN A 79 1.63 -4.75 -2.52
C ASN A 79 1.32 -3.32 -2.08
N LEU A 80 0.73 -3.19 -0.92
CA LEU A 80 0.47 -1.89 -0.30
C LEU A 80 1.59 -1.60 0.69
N VAL A 81 2.17 -0.41 0.57
CA VAL A 81 3.24 0.06 1.46
C VAL A 81 2.80 1.32 2.16
N VAL A 82 3.01 1.37 3.47
CA VAL A 82 2.74 2.56 4.28
C VAL A 82 3.99 2.89 5.07
N ILE A 83 4.49 4.11 4.86
CA ILE A 83 5.65 4.64 5.61
C ILE A 83 5.11 5.72 6.55
N PRO A 84 4.85 5.39 7.82
CA PRO A 84 4.27 6.34 8.75
C PRO A 84 5.30 7.32 9.30
N ALA A 85 4.86 8.54 9.57
CA ALA A 85 5.68 9.54 10.26
C ALA A 85 5.75 9.30 11.76
N GLY A 86 4.83 8.50 12.29
CA GLY A 86 4.73 8.17 13.71
C GLY A 86 3.65 7.10 13.92
N PRO A 87 3.07 7.00 15.11
CA PRO A 87 2.05 5.97 15.37
C PRO A 87 0.86 6.12 14.43
N VAL A 88 0.46 5.03 13.79
CA VAL A 88 -0.67 4.98 12.88
C VAL A 88 -1.33 3.61 12.94
N ARG A 89 -2.65 3.60 12.81
CA ARG A 89 -3.44 2.38 12.61
C ARG A 89 -3.92 2.37 11.17
N VAL A 90 -3.69 1.28 10.47
CA VAL A 90 -3.97 1.18 9.03
C VAL A 90 -4.92 0.02 8.78
N SER A 91 -5.94 0.25 7.97
CA SER A 91 -6.77 -0.80 7.39
C SER A 91 -6.96 -0.54 5.90
N ALA A 92 -7.15 -1.58 5.12
CA ALA A 92 -7.28 -1.46 3.67
C ALA A 92 -8.31 -2.43 3.12
N ASN A 93 -9.04 -1.96 2.11
CA ASN A 93 -9.97 -2.77 1.32
C ASN A 93 -9.57 -2.67 -0.13
N VAL A 94 -9.84 -3.74 -0.90
CA VAL A 94 -9.75 -3.70 -2.36
C VAL A 94 -11.15 -3.80 -2.93
N ILE A 95 -11.50 -2.83 -3.77
CA ILE A 95 -12.73 -2.85 -4.55
C ILE A 95 -12.34 -3.33 -5.94
N ALA A 96 -12.76 -4.53 -6.30
CA ALA A 96 -12.41 -5.13 -7.58
C ALA A 96 -13.00 -4.35 -8.76
N ALA A 97 -12.24 -4.31 -9.82
CA ALA A 97 -12.67 -3.71 -11.07
C ALA A 97 -13.83 -4.48 -11.70
#